data_4b5ef65cd1d44bfdfee323845551ce48
#
_entry.id   4b5ef65cd1d44bfdfee323845551ce48
#
_cell.length_a   1.000
_cell.length_b   1.000
_cell.length_c   1.000
_cell.angle_alpha   90.00
_cell.angle_beta   90.00
_cell.angle_gamma   90.00
#
_symmetry.space_group_name_H-M   'P 1'
#
loop_
_entity.id
_entity.type
_entity.pdbx_description
1 polymer ?
#
loop_
_entity_poly.entity_id
_entity_poly.type
_entity_poly.pdbx_seq_one_letter_code
_entity_poly.pdbx_strand_id
1 'polypeptide(L)'
;TGHHEEGIGYIVKHLAALNHKELYIIVGVANDKTLDPILAALPKEAFYFFCQAHVPRALGAVELASQASRFGLKGKVVLDVNDALEEAKAMANNDDVIFIGGSNFVVAEIDGL
;
A
#
# COMPACT_ATOMS: atom_id res chain seq x y z
N THR A 1 7.45 12.23 -1.33
CA THR A 1 6.57 11.31 -2.01
C THR A 1 6.81 9.88 -1.50
N GLY A 2 5.83 9.04 -1.58
CA GLY A 2 5.85 7.73 -0.96
C GLY A 2 6.44 6.60 -1.78
N HIS A 3 7.08 6.89 -2.93
CA HIS A 3 7.59 5.82 -3.79
C HIS A 3 9.09 5.57 -3.63
N HIS A 4 9.76 6.33 -2.79
CA HIS A 4 11.16 6.12 -2.47
C HIS A 4 11.27 5.44 -1.11
N GLU A 5 12.32 4.66 -0.93
CA GLU A 5 12.55 3.94 0.32
C GLU A 5 12.53 4.88 1.53
N GLU A 6 13.24 5.99 1.46
CA GLU A 6 13.27 6.96 2.55
C GLU A 6 11.90 7.58 2.79
N GLY A 7 11.19 7.89 1.71
CA GLY A 7 9.86 8.48 1.80
C GLY A 7 8.88 7.54 2.46
N ILE A 8 8.92 6.26 2.09
CA ILE A 8 8.03 5.26 2.68
C ILE A 8 8.35 5.07 4.16
N GLY A 9 9.63 5.00 4.52
CA GLY A 9 10.03 4.87 5.93
C GLY A 9 9.51 6.01 6.78
N TYR A 10 9.60 7.23 6.27
CA TYR A 10 9.10 8.41 6.98
C TYR A 10 7.58 8.34 7.17
N ILE A 11 6.85 8.00 6.10
CA ILE A 11 5.40 7.92 6.13
C ILE A 11 4.94 6.86 7.14
N VAL A 12 5.57 5.68 7.13
CA VAL A 12 5.22 4.61 8.04
C VAL A 12 5.40 5.05 9.48
N LYS A 13 6.49 5.73 9.80
CA LYS A 13 6.73 6.26 11.14
C LYS A 13 5.64 7.22 11.57
N HIS A 14 5.24 8.11 10.65
CA HIS A 14 4.22 9.09 10.93
C HIS A 14 2.87 8.43 11.18
N LEU A 15 2.51 7.46 10.35
CA LEU A 15 1.25 6.73 10.50
C LEU A 15 1.19 5.95 11.80
N ALA A 16 2.28 5.31 12.18
CA ALA A 16 2.32 4.55 13.42
C ALA A 16 2.05 5.41 14.65
N ALA A 17 2.27 6.71 14.55
CA ALA A 17 2.00 7.64 15.64
C ALA A 17 0.54 8.10 15.69
N LEU A 18 -0.26 7.82 14.66
CA LEU A 18 -1.66 8.20 14.64
C LEU A 18 -2.47 7.31 15.57
N ASN A 19 -3.45 7.91 16.20
CA ASN A 19 -4.37 7.20 17.07
C ASN A 19 -5.49 6.60 16.22
N HIS A 20 -5.36 5.33 15.89
CA HIS A 20 -6.35 4.63 15.05
C HIS A 20 -6.63 3.25 15.60
N LYS A 21 -7.77 2.68 15.21
CA LYS A 21 -8.18 1.34 15.63
C LYS A 21 -7.61 0.28 14.69
N GLU A 22 -7.84 0.46 13.39
CA GLU A 22 -7.31 -0.44 12.35
C GLU A 22 -6.66 0.40 11.25
N LEU A 23 -5.64 -0.18 10.64
CA LEU A 23 -4.91 0.48 9.55
C LEU A 23 -5.05 -0.36 8.28
N TYR A 24 -5.53 0.27 7.21
CA TYR A 24 -5.64 -0.34 5.89
C TYR A 24 -4.68 0.37 4.96
N ILE A 25 -3.87 -0.40 4.23
CA ILE A 25 -2.86 0.17 3.34
C ILE A 25 -3.08 -0.33 1.92
N ILE A 26 -3.31 0.60 1.01
CA ILE A 26 -3.39 0.31 -0.41
C ILE A 26 -2.02 0.64 -1.00
N VAL A 27 -1.34 -0.37 -1.53
CA VAL A 27 0.04 -0.21 -1.96
C VAL A 27 0.26 -0.85 -3.34
N GLY A 28 1.06 -0.16 -4.14
CA GLY A 28 1.57 -0.69 -5.40
C GLY A 28 2.92 -0.03 -5.65
N VAL A 29 3.80 -0.71 -6.37
CA VAL A 29 5.15 -0.21 -6.59
C VAL A 29 5.56 -0.36 -8.04
N ALA A 30 6.56 0.41 -8.46
CA ALA A 30 7.16 0.26 -9.76
C ALA A 30 8.10 -0.95 -9.76
N ASN A 31 8.22 -1.62 -10.91
CA ASN A 31 8.99 -2.86 -11.00
C ASN A 31 10.51 -2.64 -10.97
N ASP A 32 10.95 -1.38 -11.01
CA ASP A 32 12.38 -1.03 -10.96
C ASP A 32 12.84 -0.70 -9.52
N LYS A 33 12.00 -0.94 -8.53
CA LYS A 33 12.34 -0.65 -7.14
C LYS A 33 12.96 -1.86 -6.46
N THR A 34 13.87 -1.58 -5.53
CA THR A 34 14.38 -2.60 -4.62
C THR A 34 13.34 -2.78 -3.51
N LEU A 35 12.67 -3.91 -3.50
CA LEU A 35 11.50 -4.10 -2.65
C LEU A 35 11.81 -4.43 -1.20
N ASP A 36 12.86 -5.19 -0.94
CA ASP A 36 13.10 -5.69 0.41
C ASP A 36 13.16 -4.58 1.47
N PRO A 37 13.92 -3.49 1.29
CA PRO A 37 13.92 -2.43 2.29
C PRO A 37 12.54 -1.77 2.46
N ILE A 38 11.80 -1.62 1.36
CA ILE A 38 10.47 -1.01 1.40
C ILE A 38 9.53 -1.90 2.21
N LEU A 39 9.50 -3.19 1.90
CA LEU A 39 8.61 -4.13 2.57
C LEU A 39 8.97 -4.29 4.04
N ALA A 40 10.26 -4.29 4.34
CA ALA A 40 10.72 -4.38 5.73
C ALA A 40 10.31 -3.17 6.56
N ALA A 41 10.14 -2.01 5.93
CA ALA A 41 9.78 -0.76 6.62
C ALA A 41 8.27 -0.62 6.85
N LEU A 42 7.45 -1.40 6.15
CA LEU A 42 6.00 -1.27 6.26
C LEU A 42 5.47 -1.92 7.54
N PRO A 43 4.42 -1.33 8.14
CA PRO A 43 3.89 -1.88 9.39
C PRO A 43 3.26 -3.24 9.18
N LYS A 44 3.52 -4.16 10.11
CA LYS A 44 2.97 -5.50 10.04
C LYS A 44 1.55 -5.59 10.61
N GLU A 45 1.18 -4.61 11.42
CA GLU A 45 -0.14 -4.58 12.04
C GLU A 45 -1.10 -3.73 11.20
N ALA A 46 -1.30 -4.17 9.95
CA ALA A 46 -2.17 -3.50 9.01
C ALA A 46 -2.73 -4.53 8.06
N PHE A 47 -3.83 -4.19 7.42
CA PHE A 47 -4.38 -5.02 6.35
C PHE A 47 -4.05 -4.36 5.01
N TYR A 48 -3.45 -5.13 4.11
CA TYR A 48 -2.94 -4.62 2.84
C TYR A 48 -3.84 -4.98 1.68
N PHE A 49 -3.95 -4.05 0.74
CA PHE A 49 -4.52 -4.28 -0.58
C PHE A 49 -3.37 -4.08 -1.57
N PHE A 50 -2.90 -5.18 -2.15
CA PHE A 50 -1.78 -5.16 -3.09
C PHE A 50 -2.32 -4.91 -4.48
N CYS A 51 -1.95 -3.76 -5.05
CA CYS A 51 -2.49 -3.28 -6.32
C CYS A 51 -1.38 -3.10 -7.34
N GLN A 52 -1.78 -2.76 -8.57
CA GLN A 52 -0.83 -2.37 -9.61
C GLN A 52 -1.44 -1.26 -10.45
N ALA A 53 -0.63 -0.26 -10.76
CA ALA A 53 -1.05 0.82 -11.63
C ALA A 53 -1.16 0.32 -13.08
N HIS A 54 -1.97 1.00 -13.88
CA HIS A 54 -2.16 0.64 -15.28
C HIS A 54 -1.08 1.26 -16.16
N VAL A 55 0.18 1.00 -15.81
CA VAL A 55 1.35 1.48 -16.56
C VAL A 55 2.34 0.33 -16.71
N PRO A 56 3.13 0.32 -17.80
CA PRO A 56 4.05 -0.81 -18.05
C PRO A 56 5.10 -1.02 -16.96
N ARG A 57 5.44 0.02 -16.22
CA ARG A 57 6.48 -0.07 -15.17
C ARG A 57 5.95 -0.58 -13.85
N ALA A 58 4.67 -0.84 -13.73
CA ALA A 58 4.10 -1.31 -12.48
C ALA A 58 4.50 -2.77 -12.24
N LEU A 59 4.89 -3.07 -11.00
CA LEU A 59 5.09 -4.45 -10.59
C LEU A 59 3.72 -5.10 -10.45
N GLY A 60 3.57 -6.34 -10.90
CA GLY A 60 2.32 -7.07 -10.79
C GLY A 60 1.89 -7.22 -9.33
N ALA A 61 0.60 -7.04 -9.07
CA ALA A 61 0.08 -7.08 -7.71
C ALA A 61 0.27 -8.46 -7.06
N VAL A 62 0.16 -9.54 -7.83
CA VAL A 62 0.37 -10.89 -7.31
C VAL A 62 1.82 -11.08 -6.88
N GLU A 63 2.76 -10.58 -7.68
CA GLU A 63 4.18 -10.65 -7.34
C GLU A 63 4.48 -9.83 -6.08
N LEU A 64 3.91 -8.64 -6.00
CA LEU A 64 4.06 -7.78 -4.84
C LEU A 64 3.57 -8.49 -3.57
N ALA A 65 2.37 -9.07 -3.64
CA ALA A 65 1.79 -9.78 -2.50
C ALA A 65 2.66 -10.98 -2.09
N SER A 66 3.19 -11.69 -3.07
CA SER A 66 4.06 -12.84 -2.81
C SER A 66 5.31 -12.42 -2.04
N GLN A 67 5.95 -11.34 -2.48
CA GLN A 67 7.14 -10.86 -1.80
C GLN A 67 6.81 -10.27 -0.43
N ALA A 68 5.69 -9.57 -0.32
CA ALA A 68 5.26 -8.98 0.94
C ALA A 68 5.01 -10.03 2.02
N SER A 69 4.50 -11.20 1.64
CA SER A 69 4.22 -12.27 2.61
C SER A 69 5.49 -12.74 3.30
N ARG A 70 6.64 -12.63 2.65
CA ARG A 70 7.93 -12.98 3.25
C ARG A 70 8.31 -12.07 4.42
N PHE A 71 7.71 -10.88 4.47
CA PHE A 71 7.94 -9.90 5.52
C PHE A 71 6.81 -9.85 6.53
N GLY A 72 5.88 -10.80 6.47
CA GLY A 72 4.78 -10.87 7.41
C GLY A 72 3.63 -9.90 7.14
N LEU A 73 3.58 -9.31 5.95
CA LEU A 73 2.49 -8.40 5.59
C LEU A 73 1.30 -9.21 5.10
N LYS A 74 0.13 -8.94 5.65
CA LYS A 74 -1.08 -9.70 5.37
C LYS A 74 -2.11 -8.86 4.64
N GLY A 75 -2.79 -9.47 3.68
CA GLY A 75 -3.80 -8.76 2.92
C GLY A 75 -4.28 -9.55 1.73
N LYS A 76 -4.78 -8.84 0.73
CA LYS A 76 -5.31 -9.47 -0.47
C LYS A 76 -4.86 -8.71 -1.71
N VAL A 77 -4.92 -9.38 -2.85
CA VAL A 77 -4.66 -8.77 -4.15
C VAL A 77 -5.95 -8.18 -4.69
N VAL A 78 -5.92 -6.89 -5.04
CA VAL A 78 -7.00 -6.23 -5.78
C VAL A 78 -6.30 -5.43 -6.86
N LEU A 79 -6.37 -5.87 -8.10
CA LEU A 79 -5.55 -5.32 -9.17
C LEU A 79 -5.74 -3.81 -9.38
N ASP A 80 -6.98 -3.37 -9.38
CA ASP A 80 -7.31 -1.96 -9.61
C ASP A 80 -7.32 -1.17 -8.31
N VAL A 81 -6.63 -0.03 -8.31
CA VAL A 81 -6.48 0.80 -7.11
C VAL A 81 -7.82 1.34 -6.62
N ASN A 82 -8.70 1.72 -7.56
CA ASN A 82 -10.02 2.25 -7.18
C ASN A 82 -10.90 1.17 -6.56
N ASP A 83 -10.82 -0.05 -7.08
CA ASP A 83 -11.55 -1.19 -6.49
C ASP A 83 -11.03 -1.47 -5.08
N ALA A 84 -9.73 -1.40 -4.89
CA ALA A 84 -9.13 -1.60 -3.57
C ALA A 84 -9.60 -0.55 -2.57
N LEU A 85 -9.68 0.70 -3.02
CA LEU A 85 -10.14 1.79 -2.16
C LEU A 85 -11.60 1.58 -1.74
N GLU A 86 -12.46 1.14 -2.68
CA GLU A 86 -13.85 0.86 -2.36
C GLU A 86 -13.98 -0.29 -1.36
N GLU A 87 -13.18 -1.34 -1.53
CA GLU A 87 -13.19 -2.45 -0.56
C GLU A 87 -12.71 -1.99 0.81
N ALA A 88 -11.65 -1.20 0.86
CA ALA A 88 -11.14 -0.68 2.12
C ALA A 88 -12.17 0.18 2.83
N LYS A 89 -12.86 1.05 2.09
CA LYS A 89 -13.91 1.89 2.66
C LYS A 89 -15.06 1.06 3.22
N ALA A 90 -15.40 -0.05 2.54
CA ALA A 90 -16.47 -0.93 3.00
C ALA A 90 -16.08 -1.66 4.29
N MET A 91 -14.80 -1.93 4.49
CA MET A 91 -14.31 -2.62 5.68
C MET A 91 -14.04 -1.68 6.85
N ALA A 92 -13.65 -0.45 6.57
CA ALA A 92 -13.18 0.48 7.59
C ALA A 92 -14.34 1.08 8.38
N ASN A 93 -14.10 1.28 9.67
CA ASN A 93 -15.00 2.03 10.55
C ASN A 93 -14.51 3.47 10.66
N ASN A 94 -15.27 4.32 11.34
CA ASN A 94 -14.96 5.75 11.45
C ASN A 94 -13.62 6.04 12.11
N ASP A 95 -13.17 5.15 13.00
CA ASP A 95 -11.90 5.31 13.73
C ASP A 95 -10.71 4.79 12.94
N ASP A 96 -10.95 4.11 11.82
CA ASP A 96 -9.89 3.44 11.08
C ASP A 96 -9.23 4.42 10.10
N VAL A 97 -8.01 4.07 9.71
CA VAL A 97 -7.23 4.88 8.78
C VAL A 97 -6.97 4.07 7.51
N ILE A 98 -7.16 4.70 6.36
CA ILE A 98 -6.82 4.13 5.07
C ILE A 98 -5.67 4.96 4.50
N PHE A 99 -4.54 4.30 4.25
CA PHE A 99 -3.39 4.94 3.65
C PHE A 99 -3.18 4.41 2.25
N ILE A 100 -2.87 5.31 1.32
CA ILE A 100 -2.59 4.96 -0.07
C ILE A 100 -1.17 5.41 -0.37
N GLY A 101 -0.34 4.48 -0.83
CA GLY A 101 1.04 4.83 -1.08
C GLY A 101 1.78 3.83 -1.93
N GLY A 102 3.10 3.97 -1.92
CA GLY A 102 4.01 3.17 -2.71
C GLY A 102 4.50 3.94 -3.91
N SER A 103 3.80 3.81 -5.03
CA SER A 103 4.17 4.49 -6.28
C SER A 103 3.26 5.70 -6.52
N ASN A 104 3.82 6.75 -7.10
CA ASN A 104 3.01 7.89 -7.54
C ASN A 104 1.97 7.47 -8.57
N PHE A 105 2.25 6.42 -9.34
CA PHE A 105 1.30 5.90 -10.32
C PHE A 105 0.03 5.39 -9.65
N VAL A 106 0.17 4.75 -8.50
CA VAL A 106 -0.98 4.23 -7.76
C VAL A 106 -1.85 5.37 -7.26
N VAL A 107 -1.24 6.38 -6.67
CA VAL A 107 -1.97 7.53 -6.15
C VAL A 107 -2.67 8.28 -7.29
N ALA A 108 -1.99 8.43 -8.43
CA ALA A 108 -2.52 9.18 -9.56
C ALA A 108 -3.76 8.53 -10.18
N GLU A 109 -3.95 7.23 -10.00
CA GLU A 109 -5.09 6.52 -10.58
C GLU A 109 -6.36 6.60 -9.73
N ILE A 110 -6.28 7.15 -8.54
CA ILE A 110 -7.44 7.21 -7.66
C ILE A 110 -8.38 8.33 -8.08
N ASP A 111 -9.63 7.97 -8.32
CA ASP A 111 -10.66 8.92 -8.70
C ASP A 111 -11.00 9.83 -7.53
N GLY A 112 -11.15 11.11 -7.82
CA GLY A 112 -11.59 12.07 -6.81
C GLY A 112 -10.49 12.64 -5.91
N LEU A 113 -9.24 12.33 -6.23
CA LEU A 113 -8.11 12.95 -5.52
C LEU A 113 -7.70 14.27 -6.16
#